data_cd398ac9caef94013d0dc6118e6e1989
#
_entry.id   cd398ac9caef94013d0dc6118e6e1989
#
_cell.length_a   1.000
_cell.length_b   1.000
_cell.length_c   1.000
_cell.angle_alpha   90.00
_cell.angle_beta   90.00
_cell.angle_gamma   90.00
#
_symmetry.space_group_name_H-M   'P 1'
#
loop_
_entity.id
_entity.type
_entity.pdbx_description
1 polymer ?
#
loop_
_entity_poly.entity_id
_entity_poly.type
_entity_poly.pdbx_seq_one_letter_code
_entity_poly.pdbx_strand_id
1 'polypeptide(L)'
;VKYIEDQKAQNIKVSEKQCEDFKKIIYKPLENYTVGRNEITGGTVSPSYFSPIQGLQRLQKIMDEYVGGISVNYMTNGNLLKKGLELLQWLQEDLEHIGAEDYHQLMRAWELKHRAITSQCVTEHTLFREETRWPGYYYRGDHMKLDDKNWHCLTVSRRDPKTGKFTMEKVPVYHIVDDENKKKAS
;
A
#
# COMPACT_ATOMS: atom_id res chain seq x y z
N VAL A 1 7.29 -2.41 25.39
CA VAL A 1 8.23 -2.33 26.53
C VAL A 1 8.94 -3.68 26.68
N LYS A 2 8.24 -4.76 27.03
CA LYS A 2 8.84 -6.10 27.24
C LYS A 2 9.71 -6.59 26.09
N TYR A 3 9.30 -6.42 24.83
CA TYR A 3 10.10 -6.78 23.66
C TYR A 3 11.44 -6.03 23.61
N ILE A 4 11.44 -4.74 23.95
CA ILE A 4 12.65 -3.91 23.96
C ILE A 4 13.60 -4.36 25.08
N GLU A 5 13.08 -4.70 26.25
CA GLU A 5 13.83 -5.23 27.39
C GLU A 5 14.44 -6.60 27.07
N ASP A 6 13.64 -7.52 26.49
CA ASP A 6 14.07 -8.86 26.11
C ASP A 6 15.16 -8.84 25.01
N GLN A 7 15.12 -7.88 24.08
CA GLN A 7 16.09 -7.74 22.99
C GLN A 7 17.38 -7.00 23.44
N LYS A 8 17.51 -6.63 24.73
CA LYS A 8 18.64 -5.81 25.25
C LYS A 8 18.89 -4.63 24.31
N ALA A 9 17.97 -3.66 24.32
CA ALA A 9 17.94 -2.54 23.40
C ALA A 9 19.35 -2.02 23.10
N GLN A 10 19.85 -2.30 21.91
CA GLN A 10 21.13 -1.77 21.45
C GLN A 10 20.95 -0.25 21.32
N ASN A 11 21.88 0.51 21.85
CA ASN A 11 21.94 1.96 21.63
C ASN A 11 22.19 2.20 20.14
N ILE A 12 21.11 2.34 19.36
CA ILE A 12 21.19 2.66 17.94
C ILE A 12 21.62 4.12 17.85
N LYS A 13 22.87 4.35 17.46
CA LYS A 13 23.39 5.68 17.15
C LYS A 13 23.10 5.98 15.70
N VAL A 14 22.30 7.00 15.44
CA VAL A 14 22.09 7.54 14.09
C VAL A 14 23.18 8.54 13.81
N SER A 15 23.91 8.38 12.70
CA SER A 15 24.94 9.32 12.28
C SER A 15 24.34 10.56 11.62
N GLU A 16 25.06 11.71 11.69
CA GLU A 16 24.63 12.93 10.97
C GLU A 16 24.45 12.68 9.48
N LYS A 17 25.33 11.89 8.88
CA LYS A 17 25.22 11.51 7.46
C LYS A 17 23.90 10.79 7.16
N GLN A 18 23.47 9.85 8.00
CA GLN A 18 22.19 9.17 7.85
C GLN A 18 21.03 10.17 7.96
N CYS A 19 21.09 11.13 8.88
CA CYS A 19 20.07 12.17 8.99
C CYS A 19 19.98 13.02 7.72
N GLU A 20 21.12 13.43 7.16
CA GLU A 20 21.16 14.22 5.93
C GLU A 20 20.65 13.41 4.72
N ASP A 21 20.99 12.15 4.61
CA ASP A 21 20.49 11.28 3.53
C ASP A 21 18.97 11.12 3.63
N PHE A 22 18.40 10.96 4.83
CA PHE A 22 16.96 10.93 5.04
C PHE A 22 16.29 12.27 4.70
N LYS A 23 16.88 13.39 5.08
CA LYS A 23 16.36 14.72 4.71
C LYS A 23 16.25 14.89 3.21
N LYS A 24 17.27 14.50 2.44
CA LYS A 24 17.23 14.54 0.97
C LYS A 24 16.06 13.75 0.42
N ILE A 25 15.81 12.54 0.92
CA ILE A 25 14.67 11.72 0.50
C ILE A 25 13.35 12.43 0.84
N ILE A 26 13.22 12.93 2.07
CA ILE A 26 11.98 13.55 2.56
C ILE A 26 11.65 14.83 1.77
N TYR A 27 12.65 15.66 1.47
CA TYR A 27 12.44 16.95 0.80
C TYR A 27 12.48 16.88 -0.73
N LYS A 28 12.77 15.72 -1.32
CA LYS A 28 12.80 15.53 -2.78
C LYS A 28 11.58 16.08 -3.54
N PRO A 29 10.33 15.98 -3.04
CA PRO A 29 9.20 16.59 -3.73
C PRO A 29 9.27 18.12 -3.86
N LEU A 30 9.89 18.83 -2.91
CA LEU A 30 10.12 20.28 -3.03
C LEU A 30 11.14 20.59 -4.11
N GLU A 31 12.21 19.80 -4.21
CA GLU A 31 13.22 19.92 -5.27
C GLU A 31 12.61 19.63 -6.64
N ASN A 32 11.80 18.56 -6.77
CA ASN A 32 11.10 18.23 -8.01
C ASN A 32 10.23 19.38 -8.51
N TYR A 33 9.52 20.07 -7.62
CA TYR A 33 8.73 21.25 -7.97
C TYR A 33 9.61 22.39 -8.49
N THR A 34 10.70 22.71 -7.78
CA THR A 34 11.62 23.79 -8.13
C THR A 34 12.29 23.55 -9.48
N VAL A 35 12.83 22.36 -9.71
CA VAL A 35 13.48 21.98 -10.97
C VAL A 35 12.47 22.02 -12.12
N GLY A 36 11.31 21.39 -11.96
CA GLY A 36 10.27 21.38 -12.98
C GLY A 36 9.78 22.77 -13.36
N ARG A 37 9.73 23.71 -12.40
CA ARG A 37 9.34 25.10 -12.65
C ARG A 37 10.38 25.88 -13.44
N ASN A 38 11.67 25.64 -13.20
CA ASN A 38 12.76 26.44 -13.77
C ASN A 38 13.20 25.98 -15.15
N GLU A 39 13.20 24.68 -15.44
CA GLU A 39 13.85 24.14 -16.64
C GLU A 39 13.03 24.31 -17.93
N ILE A 40 11.70 24.29 -17.87
CA ILE A 40 10.87 24.22 -19.09
C ILE A 40 10.08 25.48 -19.38
N THR A 41 9.69 26.25 -18.36
CA THR A 41 8.65 27.28 -18.52
C THR A 41 9.01 28.64 -17.98
N GLY A 42 10.25 28.84 -17.50
CA GLY A 42 10.67 30.13 -16.96
C GLY A 42 9.83 30.64 -15.78
N GLY A 43 9.21 29.71 -15.01
CA GLY A 43 8.39 30.05 -13.84
C GLY A 43 6.97 29.48 -13.85
N THR A 44 6.56 28.77 -14.91
CA THR A 44 5.29 28.05 -14.96
C THR A 44 5.47 26.54 -14.74
N VAL A 45 4.39 25.82 -14.55
CA VAL A 45 4.41 24.38 -14.20
C VAL A 45 5.01 23.55 -15.35
N SER A 46 5.99 22.70 -15.04
CA SER A 46 6.57 21.75 -15.97
C SER A 46 5.54 20.66 -16.38
N PRO A 47 5.53 20.21 -17.64
CA PRO A 47 4.74 19.05 -18.03
C PRO A 47 5.19 17.73 -17.37
N SER A 48 6.42 17.68 -16.84
CA SER A 48 6.92 16.55 -16.05
C SER A 48 6.53 16.60 -14.58
N TYR A 49 6.02 17.75 -14.12
CA TYR A 49 5.54 17.92 -12.76
C TYR A 49 4.13 17.36 -12.62
N PHE A 50 3.91 16.59 -11.58
CA PHE A 50 2.56 16.26 -11.20
C PHE A 50 2.34 16.46 -9.70
N SER A 51 1.17 17.00 -9.37
CA SER A 51 0.84 17.42 -8.02
C SER A 51 0.29 16.26 -7.17
N PRO A 52 0.34 16.37 -5.83
CA PRO A 52 -0.26 15.38 -4.93
C PRO A 52 -1.74 15.13 -5.19
N ILE A 53 -2.50 16.17 -5.59
CA ILE A 53 -3.94 16.01 -5.88
C ILE A 53 -4.18 15.19 -7.15
N GLN A 54 -3.38 15.38 -8.19
CA GLN A 54 -3.48 14.60 -9.42
C GLN A 54 -3.17 13.12 -9.17
N GLY A 55 -2.12 12.86 -8.39
CA GLY A 55 -1.77 11.48 -8.00
C GLY A 55 -2.83 10.83 -7.12
N LEU A 56 -3.45 11.59 -6.21
CA LEU A 56 -4.56 11.10 -5.39
C LEU A 56 -5.79 10.73 -6.24
N GLN A 57 -6.15 11.57 -7.21
CA GLN A 57 -7.27 11.30 -8.12
C GLN A 57 -7.01 10.04 -8.96
N ARG A 58 -5.79 9.85 -9.45
CA ARG A 58 -5.40 8.60 -10.15
C ARG A 58 -5.52 7.38 -9.24
N LEU A 59 -5.01 7.48 -7.99
CA LEU A 59 -5.13 6.40 -7.03
C LEU A 59 -6.58 6.03 -6.75
N GLN A 60 -7.43 7.03 -6.48
CA GLN A 60 -8.85 6.83 -6.23
C GLN A 60 -9.54 6.14 -7.41
N LYS A 61 -9.25 6.58 -8.65
CA LYS A 61 -9.82 5.98 -9.85
C LYS A 61 -9.37 4.52 -10.05
N ILE A 62 -8.09 4.21 -9.81
CA ILE A 62 -7.60 2.83 -9.88
C ILE A 62 -8.32 1.95 -8.87
N MET A 63 -8.43 2.39 -7.62
CA MET A 63 -9.09 1.63 -6.57
C MET A 63 -10.58 1.46 -6.83
N ASP A 64 -11.25 2.48 -7.34
CA ASP A 64 -12.68 2.46 -7.63
C ASP A 64 -12.99 1.50 -8.79
N GLU A 65 -12.30 1.63 -9.91
CA GLU A 65 -12.63 0.87 -11.14
C GLU A 65 -12.10 -0.57 -11.14
N TYR A 66 -10.93 -0.82 -10.55
CA TYR A 66 -10.25 -2.12 -10.66
C TYR A 66 -10.30 -2.95 -9.39
N VAL A 67 -10.36 -2.30 -8.23
CA VAL A 67 -10.27 -3.01 -6.95
C VAL A 67 -11.65 -3.20 -6.27
N GLY A 68 -12.71 -2.72 -6.89
CA GLY A 68 -14.07 -2.92 -6.40
C GLY A 68 -14.59 -1.75 -5.56
N GLY A 69 -14.55 -0.55 -6.11
CA GLY A 69 -15.13 0.63 -5.48
C GLY A 69 -16.62 0.81 -5.77
N ILE A 70 -17.12 2.01 -5.46
CA ILE A 70 -18.54 2.36 -5.55
C ILE A 70 -19.05 2.30 -7.00
N SER A 71 -18.25 2.79 -7.96
CA SER A 71 -18.68 2.86 -9.37
C SER A 71 -18.93 1.49 -9.99
N VAL A 72 -18.32 0.44 -9.45
CA VAL A 72 -18.49 -0.96 -9.90
C VAL A 72 -19.28 -1.81 -8.90
N ASN A 73 -20.09 -1.17 -8.04
CA ASN A 73 -20.94 -1.82 -7.04
C ASN A 73 -20.18 -2.77 -6.12
N TYR A 74 -18.96 -2.39 -5.71
CA TYR A 74 -18.08 -3.17 -4.82
C TYR A 74 -17.72 -4.56 -5.39
N MET A 75 -17.72 -4.71 -6.72
CA MET A 75 -17.42 -5.97 -7.39
C MET A 75 -16.11 -5.86 -8.19
N THR A 76 -15.27 -6.87 -8.07
CA THR A 76 -14.06 -7.04 -8.87
C THR A 76 -13.83 -8.50 -9.25
N ASN A 77 -12.81 -8.78 -10.04
CA ASN A 77 -12.34 -10.11 -10.38
C ASN A 77 -10.83 -10.16 -10.53
N GLY A 78 -10.27 -11.38 -10.64
CA GLY A 78 -8.81 -11.56 -10.72
C GLY A 78 -8.14 -10.82 -11.86
N ASN A 79 -8.79 -10.64 -13.02
CA ASN A 79 -8.21 -9.89 -14.14
C ASN A 79 -8.18 -8.39 -13.87
N LEU A 80 -9.25 -7.83 -13.32
CA LEU A 80 -9.30 -6.43 -12.92
C LEU A 80 -8.26 -6.13 -11.82
N LEU A 81 -8.16 -7.00 -10.81
CA LEU A 81 -7.17 -6.86 -9.73
C LEU A 81 -5.73 -6.88 -10.25
N LYS A 82 -5.40 -7.79 -11.17
CA LYS A 82 -4.07 -7.82 -11.82
C LYS A 82 -3.79 -6.54 -12.58
N LYS A 83 -4.78 -6.01 -13.31
CA LYS A 83 -4.64 -4.71 -13.99
C LYS A 83 -4.53 -3.55 -13.00
N GLY A 84 -5.28 -3.59 -11.91
CA GLY A 84 -5.15 -2.64 -10.81
C GLY A 84 -3.73 -2.62 -10.21
N LEU A 85 -3.12 -3.79 -9.98
CA LEU A 85 -1.73 -3.89 -9.50
C LEU A 85 -0.73 -3.28 -10.47
N GLU A 86 -0.87 -3.53 -11.77
CA GLU A 86 -0.03 -2.93 -12.80
C GLU A 86 -0.14 -1.39 -12.79
N LEU A 87 -1.36 -0.87 -12.73
CA LEU A 87 -1.61 0.58 -12.68
C LEU A 87 -1.09 1.21 -11.37
N LEU A 88 -1.20 0.50 -10.25
CA LEU A 88 -0.63 0.94 -8.96
C LEU A 88 0.89 0.97 -9.00
N GLN A 89 1.52 0.01 -9.69
CA GLN A 89 2.96 0.02 -9.89
C GLN A 89 3.39 1.25 -10.71
N TRP A 90 2.75 1.51 -11.84
CA TRP A 90 3.05 2.71 -12.65
C TRP A 90 2.81 4.00 -11.85
N LEU A 91 1.75 4.06 -11.04
CA LEU A 91 1.55 5.20 -10.17
C LEU A 91 2.70 5.36 -9.16
N GLN A 92 3.19 4.28 -8.55
CA GLN A 92 4.31 4.35 -7.61
C GLN A 92 5.61 4.84 -8.28
N GLU A 93 5.85 4.45 -9.54
CA GLU A 93 6.98 4.95 -10.36
C GLU A 93 6.83 6.47 -10.60
N ASP A 94 5.64 6.93 -11.00
CA ASP A 94 5.36 8.36 -11.21
C ASP A 94 5.48 9.17 -9.90
N LEU A 95 5.16 8.58 -8.74
CA LEU A 95 5.28 9.23 -7.43
C LEU A 95 6.73 9.59 -7.05
N GLU A 96 7.73 9.02 -7.71
CA GLU A 96 9.12 9.46 -7.53
C GLU A 96 9.38 10.85 -8.13
N HIS A 97 8.54 11.29 -9.06
CA HIS A 97 8.59 12.59 -9.71
C HIS A 97 7.55 13.58 -9.17
N ILE A 98 6.81 13.22 -8.11
CA ILE A 98 5.82 14.10 -7.50
C ILE A 98 6.48 15.38 -7.00
N GLY A 99 5.85 16.51 -7.29
CA GLY A 99 6.30 17.82 -6.82
C GLY A 99 5.44 18.33 -5.67
N ALA A 100 6.03 19.16 -4.82
CA ALA A 100 5.36 19.86 -3.73
C ALA A 100 5.78 21.32 -3.69
N GLU A 101 4.83 22.24 -3.74
CA GLU A 101 5.08 23.68 -3.75
C GLU A 101 5.48 24.20 -2.36
N ASP A 102 4.92 23.58 -1.32
CA ASP A 102 5.12 23.95 0.07
C ASP A 102 5.13 22.71 1.00
N TYR A 103 5.33 22.94 2.30
CA TYR A 103 5.34 21.85 3.29
C TYR A 103 3.99 21.15 3.45
N HIS A 104 2.88 21.82 3.18
CA HIS A 104 1.57 21.17 3.21
C HIS A 104 1.41 20.19 2.05
N GLN A 105 1.82 20.57 0.85
CA GLN A 105 1.86 19.67 -0.30
C GLN A 105 2.91 18.56 -0.13
N LEU A 106 4.04 18.84 0.53
CA LEU A 106 5.03 17.83 0.88
C LEU A 106 4.43 16.74 1.77
N MET A 107 3.67 17.12 2.79
CA MET A 107 2.94 16.16 3.63
C MET A 107 1.97 15.32 2.79
N ARG A 108 1.19 15.94 1.92
CA ARG A 108 0.26 15.24 1.01
C ARG A 108 0.97 14.30 0.03
N ALA A 109 2.13 14.68 -0.46
CA ALA A 109 2.94 13.81 -1.33
C ALA A 109 3.36 12.53 -0.60
N TRP A 110 3.79 12.65 0.65
CA TRP A 110 4.14 11.50 1.48
C TRP A 110 2.94 10.65 1.88
N GLU A 111 1.82 11.27 2.26
CA GLU A 111 0.56 10.56 2.48
C GLU A 111 0.16 9.73 1.25
N LEU A 112 0.30 10.30 0.06
CA LEU A 112 -0.05 9.61 -1.18
C LEU A 112 0.88 8.41 -1.45
N LYS A 113 2.20 8.55 -1.23
CA LYS A 113 3.15 7.43 -1.33
C LYS A 113 2.75 6.27 -0.38
N HIS A 114 2.41 6.58 0.87
CA HIS A 114 1.96 5.57 1.83
C HIS A 114 0.62 4.94 1.42
N ARG A 115 -0.33 5.74 0.94
CA ARG A 115 -1.62 5.26 0.43
C ARG A 115 -1.46 4.33 -0.78
N ALA A 116 -0.53 4.63 -1.69
CA ALA A 116 -0.26 3.77 -2.84
C ALA A 116 0.25 2.38 -2.42
N ILE A 117 1.16 2.31 -1.43
CA ILE A 117 1.64 1.05 -0.86
C ILE A 117 0.50 0.29 -0.16
N THR A 118 -0.32 0.98 0.62
CA THR A 118 -1.48 0.38 1.30
C THR A 118 -2.49 -0.16 0.28
N SER A 119 -2.75 0.59 -0.79
CA SER A 119 -3.65 0.18 -1.87
C SER A 119 -3.12 -1.06 -2.60
N GLN A 120 -1.82 -1.14 -2.85
CA GLN A 120 -1.19 -2.34 -3.39
C GLN A 120 -1.39 -3.53 -2.44
N CYS A 121 -1.16 -3.35 -1.13
CA CYS A 121 -1.37 -4.40 -0.13
C CYS A 121 -2.82 -4.90 -0.14
N VAL A 122 -3.80 -4.00 -0.15
CA VAL A 122 -5.23 -4.35 -0.23
C VAL A 122 -5.53 -5.15 -1.49
N THR A 123 -5.01 -4.71 -2.64
CA THR A 123 -5.24 -5.37 -3.93
C THR A 123 -4.62 -6.77 -3.98
N GLU A 124 -3.40 -6.94 -3.45
CA GLU A 124 -2.72 -8.25 -3.31
C GLU A 124 -3.51 -9.20 -2.42
N HIS A 125 -3.98 -8.73 -1.25
CA HIS A 125 -4.82 -9.54 -0.36
C HIS A 125 -6.14 -9.94 -1.01
N THR A 126 -6.77 -9.03 -1.74
CA THR A 126 -8.02 -9.30 -2.46
C THR A 126 -7.80 -10.29 -3.60
N LEU A 127 -6.71 -10.17 -4.34
CA LEU A 127 -6.34 -11.11 -5.40
C LEU A 127 -6.04 -12.50 -4.84
N PHE A 128 -5.27 -12.57 -3.74
CA PHE A 128 -4.89 -13.82 -3.11
C PHE A 128 -6.07 -14.60 -2.53
N ARG A 129 -7.09 -13.91 -1.96
CA ARG A 129 -8.27 -14.55 -1.38
C ARG A 129 -9.33 -14.85 -2.44
N GLU A 130 -9.47 -16.09 -2.79
CA GLU A 130 -10.38 -16.58 -3.86
C GLU A 130 -11.75 -16.96 -3.30
N GLU A 131 -12.41 -16.04 -2.62
CA GLU A 131 -13.78 -16.19 -2.09
C GLU A 131 -14.46 -14.82 -1.92
N THR A 132 -15.79 -14.84 -1.76
CA THR A 132 -16.60 -13.71 -1.29
C THR A 132 -17.02 -13.96 0.16
N ARG A 133 -16.36 -13.28 1.12
CA ARG A 133 -16.62 -13.49 2.56
C ARG A 133 -17.63 -12.49 3.14
N TRP A 134 -17.71 -11.30 2.60
CA TRP A 134 -18.55 -10.22 3.11
C TRP A 134 -19.59 -9.77 2.06
N PRO A 135 -20.58 -10.64 1.70
CA PRO A 135 -21.60 -10.26 0.75
C PRO A 135 -22.36 -9.02 1.23
N GLY A 136 -22.65 -8.11 0.31
CA GLY A 136 -23.23 -6.80 0.62
C GLY A 136 -22.21 -5.67 0.82
N TYR A 137 -20.93 -5.99 1.04
CA TYR A 137 -19.86 -4.99 1.16
C TYR A 137 -18.78 -5.13 0.10
N TYR A 138 -18.54 -6.37 -0.37
CA TYR A 138 -17.50 -6.63 -1.36
C TYR A 138 -17.71 -7.99 -2.04
N TYR A 139 -17.49 -8.03 -3.35
CA TYR A 139 -17.70 -9.23 -4.15
C TYR A 139 -16.49 -9.55 -5.04
N ARG A 140 -16.01 -10.78 -4.94
CA ARG A 140 -15.13 -11.39 -5.95
C ARG A 140 -16.02 -12.04 -7.01
N GLY A 141 -16.24 -11.34 -8.14
CA GLY A 141 -17.13 -11.80 -9.20
C GLY A 141 -16.75 -13.14 -9.83
N ASP A 142 -15.48 -13.49 -9.78
CA ASP A 142 -14.94 -14.80 -10.18
C ASP A 142 -15.00 -15.87 -9.06
N HIS A 143 -15.24 -15.47 -7.80
CA HIS A 143 -15.33 -16.35 -6.62
C HIS A 143 -16.48 -15.91 -5.70
N MET A 144 -17.71 -16.02 -6.18
CA MET A 144 -18.90 -15.47 -5.51
C MET A 144 -19.29 -16.19 -4.21
N LYS A 145 -18.78 -17.39 -3.97
CA LYS A 145 -19.16 -18.21 -2.81
C LYS A 145 -18.17 -18.05 -1.67
N LEU A 146 -18.69 -18.16 -0.44
CA LEU A 146 -17.90 -18.37 0.76
C LEU A 146 -17.25 -19.76 0.68
N ASP A 147 -15.98 -19.86 1.02
CA ASP A 147 -15.22 -21.12 1.02
C ASP A 147 -14.44 -21.30 2.33
N ASP A 148 -15.15 -21.67 3.39
CA ASP A 148 -14.54 -21.92 4.70
C ASP A 148 -13.54 -23.08 4.69
N LYS A 149 -13.71 -24.04 3.79
CA LYS A 149 -12.79 -25.17 3.69
C LYS A 149 -11.36 -24.73 3.36
N ASN A 150 -11.20 -23.77 2.47
CA ASN A 150 -9.89 -23.30 1.99
C ASN A 150 -9.48 -21.94 2.58
N TRP A 151 -10.45 -21.14 3.07
CA TRP A 151 -10.22 -19.74 3.43
C TRP A 151 -10.65 -19.33 4.85
N HIS A 152 -11.03 -20.31 5.72
CA HIS A 152 -11.19 -20.03 7.15
C HIS A 152 -9.82 -19.88 7.82
N CYS A 153 -9.08 -18.87 7.41
CA CYS A 153 -7.73 -18.56 7.83
C CYS A 153 -7.48 -17.05 7.81
N LEU A 154 -6.43 -16.62 8.49
CA LEU A 154 -5.87 -15.28 8.31
C LEU A 154 -4.99 -15.27 7.06
N THR A 155 -5.01 -14.19 6.31
CA THR A 155 -4.05 -13.96 5.22
C THR A 155 -3.03 -12.94 5.69
N VAL A 156 -1.76 -13.27 5.57
CA VAL A 156 -0.65 -12.41 6.01
C VAL A 156 0.22 -12.10 4.81
N SER A 157 0.67 -10.87 4.71
CA SER A 157 1.61 -10.45 3.67
C SER A 157 2.90 -9.91 4.27
N ARG A 158 3.99 -10.09 3.52
CA ARG A 158 5.27 -9.45 3.79
C ARG A 158 5.73 -8.76 2.53
N ARG A 159 6.05 -7.48 2.65
CA ARG A 159 6.59 -6.69 1.53
C ARG A 159 8.11 -6.63 1.63
N ASP A 160 8.78 -7.05 0.57
CA ASP A 160 10.23 -6.84 0.44
C ASP A 160 10.50 -5.34 0.22
N PRO A 161 11.26 -4.68 1.11
CA PRO A 161 11.52 -3.25 1.01
C PRO A 161 12.39 -2.85 -0.21
N LYS A 162 13.15 -3.79 -0.78
CA LYS A 162 14.03 -3.52 -1.93
C LYS A 162 13.31 -3.68 -3.26
N THR A 163 12.50 -4.72 -3.38
CA THR A 163 11.82 -5.06 -4.65
C THR A 163 10.37 -4.59 -4.69
N GLY A 164 9.78 -4.22 -3.55
CA GLY A 164 8.37 -3.88 -3.41
C GLY A 164 7.41 -5.06 -3.55
N LYS A 165 7.90 -6.28 -3.77
CA LYS A 165 7.08 -7.48 -3.97
C LYS A 165 6.47 -7.96 -2.67
N PHE A 166 5.23 -8.44 -2.77
CA PHE A 166 4.52 -9.07 -1.66
C PHE A 166 4.66 -10.60 -1.71
N THR A 167 4.88 -11.19 -0.56
CA THR A 167 4.74 -12.64 -0.33
C THR A 167 3.50 -12.85 0.53
N MET A 168 2.60 -13.73 0.08
CA MET A 168 1.32 -14.00 0.74
C MET A 168 1.34 -15.37 1.38
N GLU A 169 0.81 -15.51 2.59
CA GLU A 169 0.68 -16.78 3.29
C GLU A 169 -0.67 -16.90 4.00
N LYS A 170 -1.14 -18.15 4.18
CA LYS A 170 -2.32 -18.48 5.00
C LYS A 170 -1.85 -18.88 6.38
N VAL A 171 -2.42 -18.26 7.41
CA VAL A 171 -2.15 -18.59 8.81
C VAL A 171 -3.43 -19.12 9.44
N PRO A 172 -3.40 -20.30 10.08
CA PRO A 172 -4.57 -20.86 10.74
C PRO A 172 -5.16 -19.91 11.78
N VAL A 173 -6.49 -19.90 11.91
CA VAL A 173 -7.16 -19.18 12.99
C VAL A 173 -6.95 -19.98 14.29
N TYR A 174 -6.49 -19.30 15.33
CA TYR A 174 -6.36 -19.89 16.66
C TYR A 174 -7.71 -19.91 17.38
N HIS A 175 -8.16 -21.11 17.78
CA HIS A 175 -9.40 -21.33 18.50
C HIS A 175 -9.09 -21.55 19.99
N ILE A 176 -9.19 -20.52 20.81
CA ILE A 176 -8.80 -20.54 22.23
C ILE A 176 -9.45 -21.71 22.99
N VAL A 177 -10.75 -21.91 22.80
CA VAL A 177 -11.50 -22.97 23.51
C VAL A 177 -11.08 -24.36 23.12
N ASP A 178 -10.92 -24.62 21.82
CA ASP A 178 -10.55 -25.94 21.28
C ASP A 178 -9.11 -26.30 21.60
N ASP A 179 -8.20 -25.34 21.53
CA ASP A 179 -6.79 -25.54 21.77
C ASP A 179 -6.46 -25.71 23.26
N GLU A 180 -7.21 -25.05 24.15
CA GLU A 180 -7.12 -25.30 25.59
C GLU A 180 -7.61 -26.69 25.99
N ASN A 181 -8.68 -27.18 25.35
CA ASN A 181 -9.18 -28.53 25.59
C ASN A 181 -8.21 -29.61 25.09
N LYS A 182 -7.55 -29.40 23.96
CA LYS A 182 -6.49 -30.32 23.47
C LYS A 182 -5.28 -30.34 24.38
N LYS A 183 -4.87 -29.22 24.98
CA LYS A 183 -3.78 -29.15 25.97
C LYS A 183 -4.10 -29.82 27.29
N LYS A 184 -5.38 -29.90 27.68
CA LYS A 184 -5.83 -30.60 28.90
C LYS A 184 -6.02 -32.11 28.70
N ALA A 185 -6.12 -32.57 27.45
CA ALA A 185 -6.28 -33.96 27.07
C ALA A 185 -4.95 -34.67 26.70
N SER A 186 -3.84 -33.94 26.64
CA SER A 186 -2.47 -34.46 26.44
C SER A 186 -1.68 -34.38 27.74
#